data_60bea92c3b4c6f25b1c4cf929bcdc7ef
#
_entry.id   60bea92c3b4c6f25b1c4cf929bcdc7ef
#
_cell.length_a   1.000
_cell.length_b   1.000
_cell.length_c   1.000
_cell.angle_alpha   90.00
_cell.angle_beta   90.00
_cell.angle_gamma   90.00
#
_symmetry.space_group_name_H-M   'P 1'
#
loop_
_entity.id
_entity.type
_entity.pdbx_description
1 polymer ?
#
loop_
_entity_poly.entity_id
_entity_poly.type
_entity_poly.pdbx_seq_one_letter_code
_entity_poly.pdbx_strand_id
1 'polypeptide(L)'
;SFDALLWLWDGPKKDEILDVATPVTVLTRVLRALDDCRRDVRVPRPLAKKLANRARSVLGARRYERFIALIKTIDRGMAVALRSQIAQLDKLRRSVPEDMLTHLSRAFPVRDQQPVIPTWQRNDVLYVTEKGMARKQAEIEYHVNVKMRDNARAIGAAAEHGDLSENSEYKFALEERDLLRARLAQMNAEMAIARVLSPVDVPLDHVAVGTRVEFRRLDDNAAYEMTFLGPWEADHSKGWFNYLAPMAQAILGKHVGDPVEFDHGDTCGEYRITEIHNGIEHIEMKAFESENYDTAPQKDHAPA
;
A
#
# COMPACT_ATOMS: atom_id res chain seq x y z
N SER A 1 -37.24 3.14 6.79
CA SER A 1 -37.17 3.85 8.09
C SER A 1 -36.26 3.09 9.06
N PHE A 2 -35.75 3.76 10.10
CA PHE A 2 -34.89 3.16 11.11
C PHE A 2 -35.60 2.04 11.90
N ASP A 3 -36.86 2.24 12.18
CA ASP A 3 -37.69 1.22 12.84
C ASP A 3 -37.84 -0.05 12.00
N ALA A 4 -37.91 0.05 10.69
CA ALA A 4 -37.94 -1.11 9.79
C ALA A 4 -36.63 -1.90 9.86
N LEU A 5 -35.47 -1.22 9.96
CA LEU A 5 -34.17 -1.88 10.11
C LEU A 5 -34.08 -2.64 11.47
N LEU A 6 -34.55 -2.04 12.54
CA LEU A 6 -34.62 -2.69 13.85
C LEU A 6 -35.61 -3.86 13.88
N TRP A 7 -36.72 -3.74 13.19
CA TRP A 7 -37.67 -4.82 13.02
C TRP A 7 -37.10 -5.99 12.20
N LEU A 8 -36.39 -5.70 11.09
CA LEU A 8 -35.66 -6.70 10.32
C LEU A 8 -34.57 -7.39 11.14
N TRP A 9 -33.92 -6.64 12.02
CA TRP A 9 -32.94 -7.23 12.95
C TRP A 9 -33.59 -8.14 13.98
N ASP A 10 -34.75 -7.76 14.55
CA ASP A 10 -35.39 -8.48 15.67
C ASP A 10 -36.57 -9.41 15.26
N GLY A 11 -37.08 -9.26 14.02
CA GLY A 11 -38.25 -9.99 13.53
C GLY A 11 -38.05 -11.51 13.37
N PRO A 12 -39.14 -12.27 13.24
CA PRO A 12 -39.08 -13.72 13.02
C PRO A 12 -38.45 -14.00 11.66
N LYS A 13 -37.61 -15.05 11.61
CA LYS A 13 -36.99 -15.55 10.36
C LYS A 13 -38.08 -16.04 9.42
N LYS A 14 -38.47 -15.27 8.42
CA LYS A 14 -39.13 -15.77 7.21
C LYS A 14 -38.07 -15.89 6.16
N ASP A 15 -37.85 -17.08 5.66
CA ASP A 15 -36.79 -17.42 4.70
C ASP A 15 -36.80 -16.58 3.44
N GLU A 16 -37.97 -16.06 3.02
CA GLU A 16 -38.14 -15.20 1.86
C GLU A 16 -37.54 -13.78 1.97
N ILE A 17 -37.22 -13.29 3.15
CA ILE A 17 -36.62 -11.95 3.34
C ILE A 17 -35.10 -12.04 3.41
N LEU A 18 -34.53 -13.20 3.63
CA LEU A 18 -33.08 -13.42 3.77
C LEU A 18 -32.31 -13.32 2.47
N ASP A 19 -32.97 -13.55 1.32
CA ASP A 19 -32.33 -13.40 -0.01
C ASP A 19 -32.01 -11.94 -0.36
N VAL A 20 -32.70 -10.96 0.24
CA VAL A 20 -32.52 -9.52 -0.07
C VAL A 20 -31.73 -8.77 1.00
N ALA A 21 -31.71 -9.25 2.24
CA ALA A 21 -31.07 -8.55 3.36
C ALA A 21 -30.42 -9.53 4.36
N THR A 22 -29.14 -9.84 4.13
CA THR A 22 -28.39 -10.66 5.09
C THR A 22 -28.32 -9.98 6.47
N PRO A 23 -28.25 -10.74 7.58
CA PRO A 23 -28.15 -10.18 8.93
C PRO A 23 -26.98 -9.19 9.09
N VAL A 24 -25.86 -9.43 8.40
CA VAL A 24 -24.70 -8.51 8.36
C VAL A 24 -25.07 -7.17 7.72
N THR A 25 -25.76 -7.21 6.57
CA THR A 25 -26.18 -5.99 5.85
C THR A 25 -27.18 -5.18 6.69
N VAL A 26 -28.11 -5.86 7.37
CA VAL A 26 -29.07 -5.20 8.27
C VAL A 26 -28.35 -4.52 9.44
N LEU A 27 -27.45 -5.24 10.11
CA LEU A 27 -26.67 -4.68 11.21
C LEU A 27 -25.83 -3.48 10.76
N THR A 28 -25.09 -3.61 9.66
CA THR A 28 -24.28 -2.52 9.09
C THR A 28 -25.12 -1.27 8.81
N ARG A 29 -26.32 -1.45 8.25
CA ARG A 29 -27.25 -0.33 8.00
C ARG A 29 -27.79 0.29 9.29
N VAL A 30 -28.07 -0.50 10.32
CA VAL A 30 -28.47 0.00 11.65
C VAL A 30 -27.36 0.83 12.27
N LEU A 31 -26.12 0.32 12.26
CA LEU A 31 -24.96 1.03 12.82
C LEU A 31 -24.69 2.34 12.06
N ARG A 32 -24.74 2.31 10.73
CA ARG A 32 -24.56 3.50 9.89
C ARG A 32 -25.66 4.53 10.12
N ALA A 33 -26.92 4.11 10.16
CA ALA A 33 -28.03 5.02 10.44
C ALA A 33 -27.96 5.66 11.82
N LEU A 34 -27.41 4.98 12.83
CA LEU A 34 -27.15 5.53 14.17
C LEU A 34 -26.06 6.61 14.12
N ASP A 35 -24.99 6.40 13.35
CA ASP A 35 -23.93 7.38 13.19
C ASP A 35 -24.42 8.61 12.41
N ASP A 36 -25.13 8.39 11.30
CA ASP A 36 -25.74 9.47 10.49
C ASP A 36 -26.69 10.34 11.31
N CYS A 37 -27.61 9.72 12.08
CA CYS A 37 -28.53 10.46 12.96
C CYS A 37 -27.82 11.32 14.02
N ARG A 38 -26.60 10.97 14.37
CA ARG A 38 -25.79 11.75 15.33
C ARG A 38 -25.02 12.89 14.67
N ARG A 39 -24.54 12.70 13.44
CA ARG A 39 -23.77 13.69 12.69
C ARG A 39 -24.64 14.76 12.05
N ASP A 40 -25.88 14.40 11.71
CA ASP A 40 -26.80 15.34 11.05
C ASP A 40 -27.36 16.35 12.07
N VAL A 41 -26.90 17.60 11.96
CA VAL A 41 -27.31 18.73 12.79
C VAL A 41 -28.84 19.01 12.70
N ARG A 42 -29.49 18.55 11.61
CA ARG A 42 -30.92 18.70 11.38
C ARG A 42 -31.78 17.75 12.22
N VAL A 43 -31.18 16.67 12.77
CA VAL A 43 -31.89 15.72 13.63
C VAL A 43 -31.98 16.29 15.06
N PRO A 44 -33.19 16.50 15.62
CA PRO A 44 -33.31 16.98 16.97
C PRO A 44 -32.68 16.05 18.00
N ARG A 45 -31.87 16.58 18.91
CA ARG A 45 -31.17 15.80 19.96
C ARG A 45 -32.08 14.83 20.74
N PRO A 46 -33.35 15.17 21.12
CA PRO A 46 -34.24 14.23 21.76
C PRO A 46 -34.59 13.03 20.90
N LEU A 47 -34.78 13.23 19.58
CA LEU A 47 -35.07 12.16 18.63
C LEU A 47 -33.87 11.23 18.47
N ALA A 48 -32.67 11.77 18.27
CA ALA A 48 -31.43 10.98 18.19
C ALA A 48 -31.23 10.14 19.46
N LYS A 49 -31.50 10.68 20.65
CA LYS A 49 -31.45 9.97 21.94
C LYS A 49 -32.48 8.82 22.01
N LYS A 50 -33.70 9.06 21.52
CA LYS A 50 -34.79 8.06 21.48
C LYS A 50 -34.40 6.90 20.56
N LEU A 51 -33.89 7.19 19.38
CA LEU A 51 -33.44 6.17 18.41
C LEU A 51 -32.26 5.36 18.95
N ALA A 52 -31.26 6.00 19.56
CA ALA A 52 -30.14 5.33 20.20
C ALA A 52 -30.56 4.41 21.35
N ASN A 53 -31.52 4.83 22.19
CA ASN A 53 -32.04 3.99 23.27
C ASN A 53 -32.78 2.76 22.74
N ARG A 54 -33.58 2.93 21.67
CA ARG A 54 -34.32 1.84 21.03
C ARG A 54 -33.36 0.84 20.36
N ALA A 55 -32.35 1.34 19.64
CA ALA A 55 -31.31 0.48 19.06
C ALA A 55 -30.57 -0.33 20.14
N ARG A 56 -30.24 0.31 21.27
CA ARG A 56 -29.61 -0.39 22.41
C ARG A 56 -30.48 -1.51 22.94
N SER A 57 -31.78 -1.27 23.16
CA SER A 57 -32.70 -2.27 23.63
C SER A 57 -32.80 -3.48 22.70
N VAL A 58 -32.83 -3.22 21.36
CA VAL A 58 -32.96 -4.26 20.34
C VAL A 58 -31.66 -5.02 20.11
N LEU A 59 -30.52 -4.31 20.02
CA LEU A 59 -29.21 -4.95 19.80
C LEU A 59 -28.76 -5.76 21.02
N GLY A 60 -29.03 -5.26 22.24
CA GLY A 60 -28.70 -5.94 23.49
C GLY A 60 -29.72 -7.01 23.93
N ALA A 61 -30.81 -7.18 23.16
CA ALA A 61 -31.86 -8.13 23.49
C ALA A 61 -31.30 -9.55 23.66
N ARG A 62 -31.86 -10.28 24.70
CA ARG A 62 -31.43 -11.64 25.01
C ARG A 62 -29.91 -11.81 25.12
N ARG A 63 -29.22 -10.86 25.75
CA ARG A 63 -27.76 -10.89 25.94
C ARG A 63 -26.99 -11.03 24.62
N TYR A 64 -27.38 -10.28 23.60
CA TYR A 64 -26.76 -10.27 22.28
C TYR A 64 -26.86 -11.59 21.49
N GLU A 65 -27.87 -12.44 21.78
CA GLU A 65 -28.02 -13.76 21.16
C GLU A 65 -27.92 -13.71 19.64
N ARG A 66 -28.60 -12.76 18.98
CA ARG A 66 -28.57 -12.59 17.52
C ARG A 66 -27.22 -12.14 16.99
N PHE A 67 -26.56 -11.25 17.72
CA PHE A 67 -25.22 -10.81 17.36
C PHE A 67 -24.21 -11.96 17.51
N ILE A 68 -24.31 -12.76 18.55
CA ILE A 68 -23.47 -13.95 18.75
C ILE A 68 -23.74 -15.00 17.65
N ALA A 69 -24.98 -15.18 17.23
CA ALA A 69 -25.33 -16.07 16.13
C ALA A 69 -24.73 -15.55 14.80
N LEU A 70 -24.81 -14.24 14.55
CA LEU A 70 -24.21 -13.61 13.38
C LEU A 70 -22.69 -13.80 13.33
N ILE A 71 -22.00 -13.62 14.46
CA ILE A 71 -20.55 -13.78 14.56
C ILE A 71 -20.09 -15.18 14.10
N LYS A 72 -20.91 -16.20 14.28
CA LYS A 72 -20.59 -17.58 13.85
C LYS A 72 -20.68 -17.79 12.34
N THR A 73 -21.31 -16.88 11.60
CA THR A 73 -21.56 -16.99 10.16
C THR A 73 -20.70 -16.07 9.31
N ILE A 74 -19.97 -15.14 9.92
CA ILE A 74 -19.11 -14.18 9.23
C ILE A 74 -17.68 -14.68 9.13
N ASP A 75 -16.98 -14.24 8.08
CA ASP A 75 -15.55 -14.45 7.93
C ASP A 75 -14.72 -13.39 8.71
N ARG A 76 -13.39 -13.56 8.68
CA ARG A 76 -12.46 -12.68 9.39
C ARG A 76 -12.46 -11.26 8.82
N GLY A 77 -12.57 -11.09 7.49
CA GLY A 77 -12.62 -9.79 6.83
C GLY A 77 -13.85 -8.99 7.26
N MET A 78 -15.03 -9.64 7.25
CA MET A 78 -16.28 -9.04 7.74
C MET A 78 -16.20 -8.69 9.23
N ALA A 79 -15.55 -9.52 10.05
CA ALA A 79 -15.36 -9.25 11.47
C ALA A 79 -14.50 -8.01 11.72
N VAL A 80 -13.45 -7.78 10.93
CA VAL A 80 -12.60 -6.58 11.00
C VAL A 80 -13.40 -5.33 10.61
N ALA A 81 -14.14 -5.38 9.49
CA ALA A 81 -14.98 -4.28 9.04
C ALA A 81 -16.06 -3.92 10.09
N LEU A 82 -16.71 -4.93 10.66
CA LEU A 82 -17.73 -4.75 11.69
C LEU A 82 -17.16 -4.16 12.99
N ARG A 83 -15.94 -4.58 13.37
CA ARG A 83 -15.23 -4.02 14.53
C ARG A 83 -14.95 -2.53 14.35
N SER A 84 -14.45 -2.11 13.18
CA SER A 84 -14.19 -0.71 12.86
C SER A 84 -15.47 0.14 12.95
N GLN A 85 -16.59 -0.37 12.40
CA GLN A 85 -17.87 0.33 12.46
C GLN A 85 -18.41 0.46 13.90
N ILE A 86 -18.29 -0.59 14.71
CA ILE A 86 -18.73 -0.57 16.12
C ILE A 86 -17.85 0.38 16.94
N ALA A 87 -16.53 0.41 16.70
CA ALA A 87 -15.61 1.30 17.41
C ALA A 87 -15.90 2.78 17.13
N GLN A 88 -16.37 3.13 15.93
CA GLN A 88 -16.80 4.50 15.60
C GLN A 88 -18.04 4.94 16.39
N LEU A 89 -18.83 4.01 16.92
CA LEU A 89 -20.01 4.25 17.75
C LEU A 89 -19.70 4.53 19.22
N ASP A 90 -18.45 4.46 19.66
CA ASP A 90 -18.01 4.57 21.06
C ASP A 90 -18.46 5.88 21.74
N LYS A 91 -18.82 6.90 20.94
CA LYS A 91 -19.46 8.13 21.45
C LYS A 91 -20.93 8.00 21.85
N LEU A 92 -21.55 6.82 21.72
CA LEU A 92 -22.98 6.54 21.98
C LEU A 92 -23.27 5.97 23.38
N ARG A 93 -22.55 6.26 24.44
CA ARG A 93 -22.58 5.59 25.76
C ARG A 93 -22.10 4.13 25.75
N ARG A 94 -21.05 3.92 26.45
CA ARG A 94 -20.05 2.83 26.44
C ARG A 94 -20.53 1.38 26.45
N SER A 95 -21.72 1.03 26.93
CA SER A 95 -22.03 -0.38 27.24
C SER A 95 -22.28 -1.29 26.03
N VAL A 96 -23.07 -0.87 25.02
CA VAL A 96 -23.45 -1.79 23.91
C VAL A 96 -22.31 -2.00 22.91
N PRO A 97 -21.60 -0.97 22.43
CA PRO A 97 -20.42 -1.16 21.62
C PRO A 97 -19.34 -2.00 22.31
N GLU A 98 -19.08 -1.77 23.60
CA GLU A 98 -18.08 -2.52 24.38
C GLU A 98 -18.43 -4.02 24.50
N ASP A 99 -19.69 -4.34 24.77
CA ASP A 99 -20.15 -5.72 24.84
C ASP A 99 -20.07 -6.42 23.46
N MET A 100 -20.49 -5.72 22.39
CA MET A 100 -20.38 -6.23 21.02
C MET A 100 -18.92 -6.45 20.62
N LEU A 101 -18.02 -5.50 20.92
CA LEU A 101 -16.60 -5.64 20.68
C LEU A 101 -15.98 -6.79 21.48
N THR A 102 -16.45 -7.01 22.72
CA THR A 102 -16.02 -8.13 23.56
C THR A 102 -16.41 -9.47 22.95
N HIS A 103 -17.66 -9.62 22.48
CA HIS A 103 -18.11 -10.83 21.79
C HIS A 103 -17.34 -11.09 20.49
N LEU A 104 -17.10 -10.03 19.70
CA LEU A 104 -16.30 -10.10 18.47
C LEU A 104 -14.85 -10.51 18.76
N SER A 105 -14.25 -9.97 19.81
CA SER A 105 -12.87 -10.28 20.20
C SER A 105 -12.69 -11.71 20.72
N ARG A 106 -13.72 -12.28 21.33
CA ARG A 106 -13.71 -13.69 21.73
C ARG A 106 -13.81 -14.65 20.56
N ALA A 107 -14.65 -14.33 19.56
CA ALA A 107 -14.85 -15.19 18.39
C ALA A 107 -13.72 -15.04 17.35
N PHE A 108 -13.24 -13.82 17.18
CA PHE A 108 -12.12 -13.45 16.33
C PHE A 108 -11.08 -12.75 17.19
N PRO A 109 -10.25 -13.51 17.93
CA PRO A 109 -9.19 -12.91 18.71
C PRO A 109 -8.38 -12.01 17.80
N VAL A 110 -8.19 -10.77 18.20
CA VAL A 110 -7.12 -9.96 17.70
C VAL A 110 -5.86 -10.72 18.13
N ARG A 111 -5.35 -11.60 17.29
CA ARG A 111 -3.91 -11.90 17.38
C ARG A 111 -3.31 -10.53 17.32
N ASP A 112 -2.52 -10.19 18.30
CA ASP A 112 -1.82 -8.92 18.37
C ASP A 112 -1.58 -8.47 16.94
N GLN A 113 -2.32 -7.45 16.50
CA GLN A 113 -1.90 -6.74 15.31
C GLN A 113 -0.59 -6.16 15.80
N GLN A 114 0.49 -6.88 15.53
CA GLN A 114 1.76 -6.22 15.37
C GLN A 114 1.39 -4.97 14.60
N PRO A 115 1.68 -3.79 15.14
CA PRO A 115 1.29 -2.53 14.50
C PRO A 115 1.54 -2.75 13.02
N VAL A 116 0.51 -2.57 12.18
CA VAL A 116 0.66 -2.83 10.74
C VAL A 116 1.77 -1.89 10.33
N ILE A 117 2.99 -2.46 10.31
CA ILE A 117 4.17 -1.70 9.93
C ILE A 117 3.87 -1.29 8.49
N PRO A 118 3.73 0.02 8.22
CA PRO A 118 3.47 0.50 6.88
C PRO A 118 4.45 -0.14 5.89
N THR A 119 4.01 -0.41 4.68
CA THR A 119 4.83 -1.08 3.66
C THR A 119 6.21 -0.45 3.50
N TRP A 120 6.31 0.87 3.60
CA TRP A 120 7.57 1.63 3.48
C TRP A 120 8.47 1.58 4.72
N GLN A 121 8.00 1.07 5.85
CA GLN A 121 8.79 0.88 7.08
C GLN A 121 9.25 -0.58 7.26
N ARG A 122 8.87 -1.46 6.35
CA ARG A 122 9.28 -2.87 6.39
C ARG A 122 10.67 -3.04 5.82
N ASN A 123 11.60 -3.54 6.64
CA ASN A 123 12.96 -3.83 6.23
C ASN A 123 13.13 -5.24 5.63
N ASP A 124 12.11 -6.09 5.75
CA ASP A 124 12.10 -7.48 5.29
C ASP A 124 11.56 -7.63 3.86
N VAL A 125 11.09 -6.55 3.25
CA VAL A 125 10.54 -6.53 1.89
C VAL A 125 11.04 -5.30 1.15
N LEU A 126 11.46 -5.51 -0.10
CA LEU A 126 11.83 -4.45 -1.03
C LEU A 126 10.76 -4.36 -2.14
N TYR A 127 10.00 -3.29 -2.16
CA TYR A 127 8.98 -3.09 -3.20
C TYR A 127 9.60 -2.51 -4.46
N VAL A 128 9.30 -3.14 -5.59
CA VAL A 128 9.83 -2.80 -6.92
C VAL A 128 8.73 -2.93 -7.97
N THR A 129 8.93 -2.34 -9.14
CA THR A 129 8.06 -2.56 -10.30
C THR A 129 8.44 -3.86 -11.03
N GLU A 130 7.55 -4.37 -11.89
CA GLU A 130 7.86 -5.51 -12.75
C GLU A 130 9.07 -5.24 -13.65
N LYS A 131 9.14 -4.03 -14.25
CA LYS A 131 10.28 -3.58 -15.06
C LYS A 131 11.57 -3.48 -14.26
N GLY A 132 11.51 -2.98 -13.01
CA GLY A 132 12.66 -2.94 -12.11
C GLY A 132 13.18 -4.32 -11.77
N MET A 133 12.28 -5.26 -11.49
CA MET A 133 12.61 -6.66 -11.23
C MET A 133 13.31 -7.29 -12.44
N ALA A 134 12.74 -7.17 -13.64
CA ALA A 134 13.32 -7.71 -14.88
C ALA A 134 14.70 -7.11 -15.17
N ARG A 135 14.86 -5.77 -15.00
CA ARG A 135 16.15 -5.10 -15.17
C ARG A 135 17.20 -5.61 -14.17
N LYS A 136 16.82 -5.81 -12.92
CA LYS A 136 17.74 -6.34 -11.90
C LYS A 136 18.16 -7.78 -12.19
N GLN A 137 17.25 -8.59 -12.66
CA GLN A 137 17.56 -9.95 -13.10
C GLN A 137 18.54 -9.95 -14.27
N ALA A 138 18.33 -9.12 -15.27
CA ALA A 138 19.27 -8.97 -16.40
C ALA A 138 20.65 -8.47 -15.93
N GLU A 139 20.71 -7.56 -14.94
CA GLU A 139 21.98 -7.12 -14.32
C GLU A 139 22.72 -8.29 -13.69
N ILE A 140 22.02 -9.16 -12.95
CA ILE A 140 22.61 -10.36 -12.32
C ILE A 140 23.13 -11.32 -13.40
N GLU A 141 22.33 -11.59 -14.43
CA GLU A 141 22.72 -12.46 -15.54
C GLU A 141 23.97 -11.94 -16.27
N TYR A 142 24.02 -10.65 -16.54
CA TYR A 142 25.21 -10.01 -17.12
C TYR A 142 26.43 -10.12 -16.19
N HIS A 143 26.24 -9.92 -14.90
CA HIS A 143 27.30 -10.01 -13.91
C HIS A 143 27.90 -11.43 -13.87
N VAL A 144 27.08 -12.46 -13.91
CA VAL A 144 27.51 -13.86 -13.90
C VAL A 144 28.12 -14.28 -15.24
N ASN A 145 27.39 -14.02 -16.33
CA ASN A 145 27.73 -14.58 -17.65
C ASN A 145 28.85 -13.81 -18.37
N VAL A 146 29.06 -12.55 -18.00
CA VAL A 146 30.09 -11.72 -18.61
C VAL A 146 31.20 -11.42 -17.61
N LYS A 147 30.94 -10.61 -16.58
CA LYS A 147 32.01 -10.11 -15.68
C LYS A 147 32.75 -11.23 -14.95
N MET A 148 32.03 -12.17 -14.30
CA MET A 148 32.68 -13.27 -13.59
C MET A 148 33.38 -14.24 -14.54
N ARG A 149 32.82 -14.44 -15.73
CA ARG A 149 33.45 -15.31 -16.75
C ARG A 149 34.73 -14.67 -17.31
N ASP A 150 34.73 -13.36 -17.56
CA ASP A 150 35.92 -12.65 -18.06
C ASP A 150 37.02 -12.62 -16.98
N ASN A 151 36.66 -12.39 -15.74
CA ASN A 151 37.60 -12.47 -14.61
C ASN A 151 38.20 -13.91 -14.47
N ALA A 152 37.37 -14.96 -14.64
CA ALA A 152 37.87 -16.34 -14.61
C ALA A 152 38.91 -16.61 -15.74
N ARG A 153 38.69 -16.01 -16.92
CA ARG A 153 39.69 -16.09 -18.03
C ARG A 153 40.98 -15.32 -17.67
N ALA A 154 40.84 -14.12 -17.06
CA ALA A 154 42.00 -13.35 -16.62
C ALA A 154 42.82 -14.08 -15.57
N ILE A 155 42.19 -14.76 -14.60
CA ILE A 155 42.87 -15.61 -13.63
C ILE A 155 43.62 -16.75 -14.33
N GLY A 156 43.00 -17.44 -15.32
CA GLY A 156 43.61 -18.48 -16.10
C GLY A 156 44.86 -17.97 -16.87
N ALA A 157 44.73 -16.88 -17.60
CA ALA A 157 45.83 -16.27 -18.35
C ALA A 157 46.98 -15.81 -17.44
N ALA A 158 46.70 -15.20 -16.31
CA ALA A 158 47.72 -14.80 -15.35
C ALA A 158 48.44 -16.01 -14.71
N ALA A 159 47.73 -17.13 -14.53
CA ALA A 159 48.33 -18.36 -13.98
C ALA A 159 49.31 -19.04 -14.93
N GLU A 160 49.22 -18.81 -16.25
CA GLU A 160 50.12 -19.35 -17.26
C GLU A 160 51.50 -18.69 -17.26
N HIS A 161 51.67 -17.52 -16.64
CA HIS A 161 52.88 -16.70 -16.68
C HIS A 161 53.94 -17.00 -15.60
N GLY A 162 53.88 -18.15 -14.92
CA GLY A 162 54.97 -18.65 -14.06
C GLY A 162 54.71 -18.46 -12.55
N ASP A 163 55.71 -17.94 -11.79
CA ASP A 163 55.62 -17.91 -10.32
C ASP A 163 54.43 -17.07 -9.80
N LEU A 164 53.41 -17.84 -9.29
CA LEU A 164 52.16 -17.24 -8.78
C LEU A 164 52.36 -16.40 -7.54
N SER A 165 53.46 -16.58 -6.79
CA SER A 165 53.69 -15.88 -5.52
C SER A 165 54.07 -14.45 -5.71
N GLU A 166 54.74 -14.10 -6.82
CA GLU A 166 55.15 -12.72 -7.18
C GLU A 166 54.31 -12.10 -8.31
N ASN A 167 53.42 -12.88 -8.91
CA ASN A 167 52.57 -12.41 -10.02
C ASN A 167 51.48 -11.46 -9.54
N SER A 168 51.71 -10.17 -9.72
CA SER A 168 50.77 -9.10 -9.31
C SER A 168 49.45 -9.17 -10.10
N GLU A 169 49.44 -9.56 -11.37
CA GLU A 169 48.25 -9.73 -12.21
C GLU A 169 47.35 -10.83 -11.67
N TYR A 170 47.93 -11.95 -11.28
CA TYR A 170 47.22 -13.07 -10.66
C TYR A 170 46.56 -12.66 -9.34
N LYS A 171 47.29 -11.93 -8.46
CA LYS A 171 46.75 -11.42 -7.20
C LYS A 171 45.59 -10.45 -7.43
N PHE A 172 45.75 -9.49 -8.35
CA PHE A 172 44.70 -8.55 -8.71
C PHE A 172 43.44 -9.25 -9.26
N ALA A 173 43.60 -10.21 -10.13
CA ALA A 173 42.48 -10.97 -10.68
C ALA A 173 41.74 -11.80 -9.60
N LEU A 174 42.43 -12.30 -8.57
CA LEU A 174 41.82 -12.94 -7.41
C LEU A 174 41.03 -11.95 -6.54
N GLU A 175 41.58 -10.74 -6.29
CA GLU A 175 40.87 -9.68 -5.55
C GLU A 175 39.61 -9.26 -6.30
N GLU A 176 39.70 -9.06 -7.61
CA GLU A 176 38.55 -8.75 -8.46
C GLU A 176 37.45 -9.84 -8.37
N ARG A 177 37.85 -11.12 -8.40
CA ARG A 177 36.92 -12.26 -8.21
C ARG A 177 36.15 -12.14 -6.92
N ASP A 178 36.83 -11.79 -5.83
CA ASP A 178 36.21 -11.71 -4.51
C ASP A 178 35.26 -10.51 -4.42
N LEU A 179 35.58 -9.37 -5.06
CA LEU A 179 34.68 -8.24 -5.21
C LEU A 179 33.43 -8.60 -6.05
N LEU A 180 33.63 -9.30 -7.18
CA LEU A 180 32.53 -9.73 -8.03
C LEU A 180 31.60 -10.71 -7.29
N ARG A 181 32.14 -11.63 -6.48
CA ARG A 181 31.36 -12.54 -5.65
C ARG A 181 30.58 -11.83 -4.58
N ALA A 182 31.20 -10.86 -3.89
CA ALA A 182 30.53 -10.05 -2.88
C ALA A 182 29.38 -9.25 -3.49
N ARG A 183 29.59 -8.65 -4.68
CA ARG A 183 28.53 -7.92 -5.41
C ARG A 183 27.38 -8.84 -5.82
N LEU A 184 27.67 -10.05 -6.32
CA LEU A 184 26.64 -11.04 -6.65
C LEU A 184 25.82 -11.45 -5.43
N ALA A 185 26.50 -11.69 -4.29
CA ALA A 185 25.82 -12.05 -3.05
C ALA A 185 24.88 -10.94 -2.58
N GLN A 186 25.29 -9.67 -2.68
CA GLN A 186 24.45 -8.51 -2.36
C GLN A 186 23.23 -8.44 -3.30
N MET A 187 23.41 -8.54 -4.61
CA MET A 187 22.31 -8.51 -5.59
C MET A 187 21.31 -9.64 -5.36
N ASN A 188 21.77 -10.82 -5.04
CA ASN A 188 20.90 -11.95 -4.73
C ASN A 188 20.15 -11.76 -3.40
N ALA A 189 20.78 -11.16 -2.39
CA ALA A 189 20.11 -10.83 -1.12
C ALA A 189 19.00 -9.79 -1.33
N GLU A 190 19.25 -8.74 -2.11
CA GLU A 190 18.23 -7.74 -2.49
C GLU A 190 17.08 -8.41 -3.26
N MET A 191 17.39 -9.28 -4.22
CA MET A 191 16.39 -10.02 -5.02
C MET A 191 15.52 -10.95 -4.16
N ALA A 192 16.09 -11.58 -3.14
CA ALA A 192 15.38 -12.50 -2.26
C ALA A 192 14.25 -11.84 -1.47
N ILE A 193 14.41 -10.56 -1.09
CA ILE A 193 13.41 -9.77 -0.36
C ILE A 193 12.54 -8.92 -1.28
N ALA A 194 12.86 -8.86 -2.58
CA ALA A 194 12.10 -8.06 -3.54
C ALA A 194 10.69 -8.63 -3.77
N ARG A 195 9.71 -7.73 -3.89
CA ARG A 195 8.32 -8.04 -4.21
C ARG A 195 7.81 -7.04 -5.24
N VAL A 196 7.20 -7.55 -6.29
CA VAL A 196 6.58 -6.72 -7.31
C VAL A 196 5.32 -6.09 -6.71
N LEU A 197 5.23 -4.78 -6.80
CA LEU A 197 4.07 -4.00 -6.38
C LEU A 197 3.03 -4.02 -7.50
N SER A 198 1.84 -4.55 -7.18
CA SER A 198 0.72 -4.53 -8.10
C SER A 198 0.02 -3.16 -8.07
N PRO A 199 -0.46 -2.63 -9.22
CA PRO A 199 -1.24 -1.39 -9.24
C PRO A 199 -2.45 -1.42 -8.30
N VAL A 200 -3.09 -2.58 -8.13
CA VAL A 200 -4.27 -2.76 -7.26
C VAL A 200 -3.94 -2.58 -5.77
N ASP A 201 -2.69 -2.81 -5.38
CA ASP A 201 -2.24 -2.73 -3.99
C ASP A 201 -1.78 -1.31 -3.59
N VAL A 202 -1.78 -0.35 -4.55
CA VAL A 202 -1.37 1.03 -4.29
C VAL A 202 -2.53 1.80 -3.63
N PRO A 203 -2.39 2.25 -2.37
CA PRO A 203 -3.42 3.04 -1.71
C PRO A 203 -3.49 4.45 -2.32
N LEU A 204 -4.69 5.05 -2.33
CA LEU A 204 -4.92 6.40 -2.85
C LEU A 204 -5.38 7.38 -1.77
N ASP A 205 -5.54 6.94 -0.55
CA ASP A 205 -5.95 7.73 0.61
C ASP A 205 -4.78 8.41 1.33
N HIS A 206 -3.56 7.90 1.12
CA HIS A 206 -2.33 8.45 1.69
C HIS A 206 -1.13 8.18 0.76
N VAL A 207 -0.04 8.91 0.97
CA VAL A 207 1.21 8.71 0.23
C VAL A 207 1.84 7.39 0.63
N ALA A 208 2.08 6.51 -0.33
CA ALA A 208 2.67 5.19 -0.13
C ALA A 208 3.63 4.82 -1.28
N VAL A 209 4.25 3.65 -1.19
CA VAL A 209 5.05 3.11 -2.29
C VAL A 209 4.14 2.85 -3.49
N GLY A 210 4.54 3.32 -4.66
CA GLY A 210 3.76 3.23 -5.90
C GLY A 210 2.85 4.43 -6.16
N THR A 211 2.71 5.39 -5.23
CA THR A 211 1.89 6.58 -5.47
C THR A 211 2.65 7.64 -6.26
N ARG A 212 1.93 8.36 -7.11
CA ARG A 212 2.30 9.62 -7.74
C ARG A 212 1.57 10.73 -7.01
N VAL A 213 2.31 11.72 -6.53
CA VAL A 213 1.81 12.78 -5.66
C VAL A 213 2.06 14.13 -6.29
N GLU A 214 1.04 14.95 -6.32
CA GLU A 214 1.13 16.34 -6.74
C GLU A 214 1.26 17.27 -5.53
N PHE A 215 2.16 18.23 -5.63
CA PHE A 215 2.45 19.21 -4.59
C PHE A 215 2.29 20.62 -5.12
N ARG A 216 1.87 21.53 -4.25
CA ARG A 216 1.90 22.96 -4.49
C ARG A 216 2.79 23.62 -3.46
N ARG A 217 3.76 24.41 -3.94
CA ARG A 217 4.60 25.23 -3.06
C ARG A 217 3.72 26.33 -2.43
N LEU A 218 3.95 26.62 -1.16
CA LEU A 218 3.13 27.60 -0.45
C LEU A 218 3.47 29.04 -0.82
N ASP A 219 4.71 29.33 -1.24
CA ASP A 219 5.20 30.68 -1.53
C ASP A 219 4.69 31.21 -2.89
N ASP A 220 4.86 30.42 -3.96
CA ASP A 220 4.63 30.83 -5.35
C ASP A 220 3.56 30.00 -6.07
N ASN A 221 2.95 29.06 -5.37
CA ASN A 221 1.96 28.11 -5.91
C ASN A 221 2.47 27.24 -7.09
N ALA A 222 3.79 27.09 -7.21
CA ALA A 222 4.38 26.23 -8.24
C ALA A 222 3.99 24.76 -8.01
N ALA A 223 3.68 24.06 -9.11
CA ALA A 223 3.31 22.65 -9.08
C ALA A 223 4.56 21.77 -9.20
N TYR A 224 4.61 20.72 -8.41
CA TYR A 224 5.62 19.67 -8.45
C TYR A 224 4.97 18.30 -8.41
N GLU A 225 5.61 17.32 -8.99
CA GLU A 225 5.13 15.95 -9.04
C GLU A 225 6.25 14.99 -8.64
N MET A 226 5.93 14.02 -7.79
CA MET A 226 6.86 12.97 -7.39
C MET A 226 6.17 11.62 -7.40
N THR A 227 6.85 10.59 -7.90
CA THR A 227 6.40 9.20 -7.82
C THR A 227 7.35 8.42 -6.91
N PHE A 228 6.81 7.78 -5.90
CA PHE A 228 7.59 7.02 -4.90
C PHE A 228 7.70 5.56 -5.31
N LEU A 229 8.89 5.16 -5.77
CA LEU A 229 9.17 3.82 -6.30
C LEU A 229 10.29 3.13 -5.51
N GLY A 230 10.64 1.92 -5.92
CA GLY A 230 11.76 1.18 -5.38
C GLY A 230 13.12 1.80 -5.74
N PRO A 231 14.19 1.34 -5.06
CA PRO A 231 15.54 1.88 -5.32
C PRO A 231 16.06 1.55 -6.72
N TRP A 232 15.52 0.52 -7.36
CA TRP A 232 15.94 0.11 -8.69
C TRP A 232 15.33 0.97 -9.83
N GLU A 233 14.24 1.70 -9.54
CA GLU A 233 13.55 2.56 -10.49
C GLU A 233 13.84 4.04 -10.31
N ALA A 234 14.51 4.43 -9.23
CA ALA A 234 14.78 5.84 -8.93
C ALA A 234 15.47 6.55 -10.10
N ASP A 235 14.81 7.63 -10.58
CA ASP A 235 15.27 8.47 -11.68
C ASP A 235 14.72 9.89 -11.46
N HIS A 236 15.55 10.76 -10.90
CA HIS A 236 15.13 12.12 -10.56
C HIS A 236 14.74 12.93 -11.81
N SER A 237 15.30 12.62 -12.99
CA SER A 237 14.94 13.30 -14.23
C SER A 237 13.49 13.04 -14.66
N LYS A 238 12.90 11.94 -14.18
CA LYS A 238 11.51 11.55 -14.39
C LYS A 238 10.60 11.85 -13.20
N GLY A 239 11.12 12.44 -12.13
CA GLY A 239 10.39 12.65 -10.89
C GLY A 239 10.15 11.34 -10.10
N TRP A 240 10.99 10.31 -10.29
CA TRP A 240 10.90 9.03 -9.61
C TRP A 240 11.87 8.96 -8.44
N PHE A 241 11.34 8.83 -7.24
CA PHE A 241 12.10 8.89 -6.01
C PHE A 241 12.10 7.53 -5.30
N ASN A 242 13.27 7.15 -4.78
CA ASN A 242 13.40 5.97 -3.95
C ASN A 242 12.62 6.17 -2.65
N TYR A 243 11.63 5.32 -2.39
CA TYR A 243 10.81 5.38 -1.18
C TYR A 243 11.62 5.19 0.12
N LEU A 244 12.82 4.59 0.06
CA LEU A 244 13.72 4.43 1.19
C LEU A 244 14.56 5.69 1.48
N ALA A 245 14.56 6.68 0.59
CA ALA A 245 15.31 7.92 0.81
C ALA A 245 14.71 8.72 1.98
N PRO A 246 15.55 9.41 2.79
CA PRO A 246 15.08 10.18 3.95
C PRO A 246 13.97 11.18 3.63
N MET A 247 14.07 11.87 2.51
CA MET A 247 13.06 12.83 2.04
C MET A 247 11.72 12.11 1.77
N ALA A 248 11.74 10.98 1.06
CA ALA A 248 10.54 10.20 0.80
C ALA A 248 9.91 9.68 2.11
N GLN A 249 10.73 9.19 3.05
CA GLN A 249 10.25 8.70 4.35
C GLN A 249 9.54 9.77 5.19
N ALA A 250 9.88 11.05 5.02
CA ALA A 250 9.21 12.17 5.68
C ALA A 250 7.81 12.47 5.08
N ILE A 251 7.58 12.08 3.84
CA ILE A 251 6.34 12.35 3.09
C ILE A 251 5.38 11.14 3.14
N LEU A 252 5.92 9.92 3.17
CA LEU A 252 5.12 8.69 3.21
C LEU A 252 4.19 8.67 4.44
N GLY A 253 2.94 8.24 4.23
CA GLY A 253 1.88 8.24 5.23
C GLY A 253 1.10 9.54 5.34
N LYS A 254 1.48 10.61 4.66
CA LYS A 254 0.75 11.88 4.62
C LYS A 254 -0.47 11.79 3.71
N HIS A 255 -1.44 12.69 3.92
CA HIS A 255 -2.71 12.74 3.20
C HIS A 255 -2.82 14.00 2.34
N VAL A 256 -3.77 14.02 1.44
CA VAL A 256 -4.14 15.24 0.69
C VAL A 256 -4.49 16.36 1.67
N GLY A 257 -3.89 17.53 1.47
CA GLY A 257 -4.02 18.72 2.33
C GLY A 257 -2.93 18.87 3.38
N ASP A 258 -2.14 17.81 3.66
CA ASP A 258 -1.07 17.87 4.65
C ASP A 258 0.09 18.75 4.15
N PRO A 259 0.72 19.53 5.04
CA PRO A 259 1.96 20.23 4.73
C PRO A 259 3.14 19.27 4.78
N VAL A 260 4.09 19.48 3.89
CA VAL A 260 5.38 18.76 3.82
C VAL A 260 6.49 19.73 3.52
N GLU A 261 7.68 19.43 4.04
CA GLU A 261 8.88 20.20 3.79
C GLU A 261 9.91 19.30 3.12
N PHE A 262 10.44 19.72 2.00
CA PHE A 262 11.52 19.00 1.31
C PHE A 262 12.35 19.94 0.43
N ASP A 263 13.57 19.49 0.12
CA ASP A 263 14.48 20.20 -0.78
C ASP A 263 14.20 19.77 -2.23
N HIS A 264 13.98 20.76 -3.10
CA HIS A 264 13.89 20.56 -4.53
C HIS A 264 14.91 21.48 -5.23
N GLY A 265 15.96 20.87 -5.80
CA GLY A 265 17.13 21.61 -6.28
C GLY A 265 17.90 22.25 -5.14
N ASP A 266 18.19 23.56 -5.26
CA ASP A 266 18.97 24.32 -4.28
C ASP A 266 18.11 25.01 -3.20
N THR A 267 16.79 24.80 -3.21
CA THR A 267 15.84 25.48 -2.31
C THR A 267 15.03 24.49 -1.46
N CYS A 268 15.12 24.68 -0.15
CA CYS A 268 14.16 24.10 0.79
C CYS A 268 12.84 24.86 0.68
N GLY A 269 11.71 24.15 0.64
CA GLY A 269 10.41 24.75 0.52
C GLY A 269 9.33 24.01 1.30
N GLU A 270 8.31 24.78 1.69
CA GLU A 270 7.08 24.21 2.23
C GLU A 270 6.08 23.96 1.10
N TYR A 271 5.53 22.78 1.07
CA TYR A 271 4.60 22.33 0.05
C TYR A 271 3.34 21.77 0.71
N ARG A 272 2.27 21.71 -0.07
CA ARG A 272 1.02 21.04 0.32
C ARG A 272 0.71 19.94 -0.69
N ILE A 273 0.34 18.77 -0.20
CA ILE A 273 -0.14 17.66 -1.04
C ILE A 273 -1.51 18.04 -1.59
N THR A 274 -1.67 18.06 -2.91
CA THR A 274 -2.93 18.41 -3.58
C THR A 274 -3.66 17.19 -4.08
N GLU A 275 -2.95 16.22 -4.67
CA GLU A 275 -3.55 15.00 -5.22
C GLU A 275 -2.62 13.80 -5.04
N ILE A 276 -3.22 12.61 -4.94
CA ILE A 276 -2.53 11.33 -4.84
C ILE A 276 -3.15 10.40 -5.90
N HIS A 277 -2.29 9.86 -6.77
CA HIS A 277 -2.67 8.98 -7.88
C HIS A 277 -1.89 7.67 -7.86
N ASN A 278 -2.35 6.70 -8.63
CA ASN A 278 -1.60 5.47 -8.87
C ASN A 278 -0.43 5.73 -9.83
N GLY A 279 0.79 5.73 -9.30
CA GLY A 279 1.99 5.96 -10.08
C GLY A 279 2.40 4.78 -10.95
N ILE A 280 2.04 3.54 -10.56
CA ILE A 280 2.36 2.32 -11.32
C ILE A 280 1.55 2.28 -12.61
N GLU A 281 0.23 2.50 -12.54
CA GLU A 281 -0.64 2.57 -13.74
C GLU A 281 -0.16 3.66 -14.71
N HIS A 282 0.24 4.82 -14.20
CA HIS A 282 0.74 5.90 -15.02
C HIS A 282 2.03 5.54 -15.79
N ILE A 283 2.95 4.82 -15.13
CA ILE A 283 4.20 4.36 -15.75
C ILE A 283 3.92 3.31 -16.83
N GLU A 284 2.99 2.40 -16.58
CA GLU A 284 2.58 1.37 -17.54
C GLU A 284 1.89 1.99 -18.76
N MET A 285 1.00 2.95 -18.57
CA MET A 285 0.35 3.68 -19.68
C MET A 285 1.36 4.44 -20.54
N LYS A 286 2.28 5.20 -19.95
CA LYS A 286 3.32 5.93 -20.71
C LYS A 286 4.25 4.98 -21.48
N ALA A 287 4.55 3.81 -20.94
CA ALA A 287 5.35 2.81 -21.63
C ALA A 287 4.61 2.25 -22.84
N PHE A 288 3.33 1.95 -22.72
CA PHE A 288 2.49 1.49 -23.84
C PHE A 288 2.36 2.53 -24.95
N GLU A 289 2.21 3.80 -24.60
CA GLU A 289 2.18 4.91 -25.57
C GLU A 289 3.50 5.05 -26.32
N SER A 290 4.66 4.95 -25.65
CA SER A 290 5.98 5.06 -26.31
C SER A 290 6.28 3.90 -27.25
N GLU A 291 5.91 2.67 -26.90
CA GLU A 291 6.09 1.49 -27.74
C GLU A 291 5.23 1.54 -29.01
N ASN A 292 4.01 2.12 -28.92
CA ASN A 292 3.13 2.28 -30.07
C ASN A 292 3.53 3.45 -30.99
N TYR A 293 4.26 4.44 -30.51
CA TYR A 293 4.74 5.56 -31.33
C TYR A 293 5.91 5.15 -32.24
N ASP A 294 6.79 4.25 -31.75
CA ASP A 294 7.92 3.74 -32.54
C ASP A 294 7.51 2.71 -33.62
N THR A 295 6.29 2.18 -33.53
CA THR A 295 5.73 1.20 -34.51
C THR A 295 4.82 1.83 -35.57
N ALA A 296 4.58 3.15 -35.52
CA ALA A 296 3.80 3.84 -36.56
C ALA A 296 4.61 3.93 -37.86
N PRO A 297 4.10 3.45 -39.02
CA PRO A 297 4.83 3.52 -40.27
C PRO A 297 5.07 4.99 -40.64
N GLN A 298 6.35 5.36 -40.79
CA GLN A 298 6.74 6.64 -41.37
C GLN A 298 6.07 6.74 -42.74
N LYS A 299 5.16 7.70 -42.90
CA LYS A 299 4.60 8.05 -44.19
C LYS A 299 5.74 8.62 -45.02
N ASP A 300 6.20 7.85 -46.01
CA ASP A 300 7.10 8.30 -47.06
C ASP A 300 6.54 9.58 -47.67
N HIS A 301 7.22 10.70 -47.41
CA HIS A 301 7.07 11.91 -48.21
C HIS A 301 7.75 11.66 -49.54
N ALA A 302 6.99 11.32 -50.57
CA ALA A 302 7.45 11.38 -51.95
C ALA A 302 7.75 12.85 -52.29
N PRO A 303 8.90 13.15 -52.88
CA PRO A 303 9.17 14.49 -53.41
C PRO A 303 8.39 14.74 -54.71
N ALA A 304 7.81 15.93 -54.80
CA ALA A 304 7.18 16.45 -56.01
C ALA A 304 8.26 17.00 -56.96
#